data_46ff5fae0c620e55211c34882e0deda8
#
_entry.id   46ff5fae0c620e55211c34882e0deda8
#
_cell.length_a   1.000
_cell.length_b   1.000
_cell.length_c   1.000
_cell.angle_alpha   90.00
_cell.angle_beta   90.00
_cell.angle_gamma   90.00
#
_symmetry.space_group_name_H-M   'P 1'
#
loop_
_entity.id
_entity.type
_entity.pdbx_description
1 polymer ?
#
loop_
_entity_poly.entity_id
_entity_poly.type
_entity_poly.pdbx_seq_one_letter_code
_entity_poly.pdbx_strand_id
1 'polypeptide(L)'
;MTRTAKLLLVPILLLQILFFIFMALHRFIDGDEGFYLLASKLVLMHKKPYLDFLYEQAPLLPYVYALWMKYFGISWNSARIFSALLTTLLGTLLYEHVCRQTRNWLAGLAAAVLFASSTLVFAWFPVVKVYSLAELFLFAAYVAISRLSSTSPRWLMGASGLLLGLSVDTASYLLLLIPVFLWWIFRNSDAGARRPSILWFLGGFTIAMVPCLYLFISSPDAFVFSNVGYQAIRTNAGLMGMWSEKFIVVLMLFIGGPPGNGIQNSILFFIALGFIFSIRRPRYPPRFAFQIAVIVAVISLLPTPAQQQRLCLCVPFLVVSAVCVVNDLFVTLESRRQRLLAAAACVCLLGIYLAGSANDLRKYLITGDGIPGVRWAHDKDDWRLRRVLEVSQAIDRVASPGEMVASFWSGYIFQTKAVPSLGFEADYGLAIAEKLTLQQRVRYHVLSPAEVESNFAAHVPRIVVVGNQYSLGDRMRYTAETSLRAHGYTLVRSIGDTSIYVYYSKP
;
A
#
# COMPACT_ATOMS: atom_id res chain seq x y z
N MET A 1 24.10 19.25 0.04
CA MET A 1 24.56 18.20 0.99
C MET A 1 26.00 18.42 1.36
N THR A 2 26.36 18.24 2.62
CA THR A 2 27.75 18.23 3.09
C THR A 2 28.51 17.02 2.55
N ARG A 3 29.87 17.04 2.55
CA ARG A 3 30.70 15.91 2.12
C ARG A 3 30.38 14.63 2.93
N THR A 4 30.24 14.74 4.23
CA THR A 4 29.86 13.65 5.13
C THR A 4 28.49 13.07 4.77
N ALA A 5 27.49 13.91 4.49
CA ALA A 5 26.16 13.43 4.09
C ALA A 5 26.18 12.65 2.76
N LYS A 6 27.06 13.01 1.84
CA LYS A 6 27.24 12.24 0.58
C LYS A 6 27.92 10.90 0.81
N LEU A 7 28.93 10.85 1.71
CA LEU A 7 29.62 9.61 2.04
C LEU A 7 28.72 8.61 2.76
N LEU A 8 27.82 9.06 3.64
CA LEU A 8 26.88 8.22 4.37
C LEU A 8 25.71 7.73 3.51
N LEU A 9 25.48 8.30 2.33
CA LEU A 9 24.37 7.90 1.46
C LEU A 9 24.45 6.42 1.08
N VAL A 10 25.61 5.93 0.69
CA VAL A 10 25.82 4.53 0.26
C VAL A 10 25.59 3.54 1.42
N PRO A 11 26.22 3.67 2.60
CA PRO A 11 25.97 2.75 3.70
C PRO A 11 24.50 2.79 4.19
N ILE A 12 23.85 3.95 4.21
CA ILE A 12 22.43 4.05 4.57
C ILE A 12 21.56 3.31 3.54
N LEU A 13 21.82 3.50 2.26
CA LEU A 13 21.14 2.81 1.18
C LEU A 13 21.29 1.28 1.35
N LEU A 14 22.51 0.79 1.55
CA LEU A 14 22.80 -0.63 1.71
C LEU A 14 22.08 -1.23 2.94
N LEU A 15 22.14 -0.55 4.08
CA LEU A 15 21.45 -1.01 5.30
C LEU A 15 19.93 -1.05 5.11
N GLN A 16 19.35 -0.05 4.46
CA GLN A 16 17.90 -0.04 4.16
C GLN A 16 17.53 -1.13 3.17
N ILE A 17 18.31 -1.36 2.10
CA ILE A 17 18.06 -2.46 1.16
C ILE A 17 18.04 -3.80 1.90
N LEU A 18 19.07 -4.08 2.70
CA LEU A 18 19.16 -5.34 3.45
C LEU A 18 17.98 -5.52 4.40
N PHE A 19 17.64 -4.47 5.15
CA PHE A 19 16.54 -4.51 6.10
C PHE A 19 15.18 -4.70 5.42
N PHE A 20 14.88 -3.93 4.38
CA PHE A 20 13.57 -4.01 3.71
C PHE A 20 13.42 -5.29 2.86
N ILE A 21 14.50 -5.80 2.24
CA ILE A 21 14.47 -7.12 1.58
C ILE A 21 14.26 -8.22 2.63
N PHE A 22 14.93 -8.16 3.77
CA PHE A 22 14.71 -9.10 4.87
C PHE A 22 13.22 -9.09 5.29
N MET A 23 12.65 -7.92 5.54
CA MET A 23 11.22 -7.79 5.88
C MET A 23 10.32 -8.33 4.77
N ALA A 24 10.59 -7.99 3.52
CA ALA A 24 9.83 -8.45 2.36
C ALA A 24 9.76 -9.98 2.26
N LEU A 25 10.86 -10.66 2.51
CA LEU A 25 10.96 -12.11 2.32
C LEU A 25 10.49 -12.94 3.53
N HIS A 26 10.56 -12.40 4.74
CA HIS A 26 10.30 -13.18 5.97
C HIS A 26 8.98 -12.82 6.66
N ARG A 27 8.41 -11.66 6.39
CA ARG A 27 7.12 -11.24 6.95
C ARG A 27 5.99 -12.12 6.42
N PHE A 28 4.99 -12.39 7.26
CA PHE A 28 3.72 -12.98 6.84
C PHE A 28 3.12 -12.24 5.65
N ILE A 29 2.45 -12.98 4.77
CA ILE A 29 1.73 -12.42 3.63
C ILE A 29 0.49 -11.67 4.16
N ASP A 30 0.18 -10.56 3.52
CA ASP A 30 -1.10 -9.87 3.70
C ASP A 30 -2.11 -10.39 2.66
N GLY A 31 -3.37 -10.54 3.06
CA GLY A 31 -4.41 -11.09 2.19
C GLY A 31 -4.57 -10.39 0.85
N ASP A 32 -4.37 -9.07 0.81
CA ASP A 32 -4.53 -8.29 -0.42
C ASP A 32 -3.38 -8.48 -1.43
N GLU A 33 -2.20 -8.97 -0.99
CA GLU A 33 -1.04 -9.10 -1.90
C GLU A 33 -1.33 -10.01 -3.10
N GLY A 34 -2.06 -11.10 -2.85
CA GLY A 34 -2.47 -12.03 -3.92
C GLY A 34 -3.30 -11.37 -5.00
N PHE A 35 -4.23 -10.52 -4.60
CA PHE A 35 -5.07 -9.74 -5.50
C PHE A 35 -4.25 -8.81 -6.40
N TYR A 36 -3.35 -8.01 -5.84
CA TYR A 36 -2.49 -7.11 -6.62
C TYR A 36 -1.55 -7.86 -7.56
N LEU A 37 -0.99 -8.98 -7.11
CA LEU A 37 -0.08 -9.79 -7.90
C LEU A 37 -0.79 -10.50 -9.05
N LEU A 38 -1.98 -11.07 -8.80
CA LEU A 38 -2.76 -11.71 -9.86
C LEU A 38 -3.21 -10.68 -10.89
N ALA A 39 -3.69 -9.51 -10.48
CA ALA A 39 -4.02 -8.42 -11.39
C ALA A 39 -2.82 -8.03 -12.28
N SER A 40 -1.62 -7.99 -11.69
CA SER A 40 -0.39 -7.69 -12.45
C SER A 40 -0.03 -8.80 -13.45
N LYS A 41 -0.22 -10.08 -13.09
CA LYS A 41 -0.08 -11.21 -14.01
C LYS A 41 -1.08 -11.14 -15.16
N LEU A 42 -2.34 -10.77 -14.88
CA LEU A 42 -3.38 -10.61 -15.91
C LEU A 42 -3.03 -9.47 -16.88
N VAL A 43 -2.51 -8.35 -16.36
CA VAL A 43 -2.01 -7.25 -17.22
C VAL A 43 -0.84 -7.71 -18.09
N LEU A 44 0.10 -8.49 -17.55
CA LEU A 44 1.19 -9.09 -18.34
C LEU A 44 0.65 -10.02 -19.45
N MET A 45 -0.51 -10.65 -19.23
CA MET A 45 -1.24 -11.46 -20.21
C MET A 45 -2.15 -10.61 -21.11
N HIS A 46 -1.96 -9.28 -21.18
CA HIS A 46 -2.71 -8.33 -21.99
C HIS A 46 -4.18 -8.15 -21.59
N LYS A 47 -4.58 -8.58 -20.40
CA LYS A 47 -5.90 -8.27 -19.83
C LYS A 47 -5.93 -6.86 -19.27
N LYS A 48 -7.06 -6.19 -19.37
CA LYS A 48 -7.24 -4.80 -18.93
C LYS A 48 -8.11 -4.75 -17.67
N PRO A 49 -7.64 -4.09 -16.57
CA PRO A 49 -8.48 -3.82 -15.42
C PRO A 49 -9.81 -3.16 -15.83
N TYR A 50 -10.88 -3.49 -15.13
CA TYR A 50 -12.27 -3.02 -15.36
C TYR A 50 -12.95 -3.55 -16.62
N LEU A 51 -12.19 -3.83 -17.69
CA LEU A 51 -12.73 -4.34 -18.95
C LEU A 51 -12.81 -5.88 -18.97
N ASP A 52 -11.74 -6.53 -18.48
CA ASP A 52 -11.58 -7.98 -18.57
C ASP A 52 -11.69 -8.67 -17.21
N PHE A 53 -11.59 -7.91 -16.10
CA PHE A 53 -11.71 -8.41 -14.73
C PHE A 53 -11.99 -7.26 -13.75
N LEU A 54 -12.59 -7.61 -12.59
CA LEU A 54 -12.81 -6.67 -11.49
C LEU A 54 -11.47 -6.25 -10.87
N TYR A 55 -11.29 -4.93 -10.69
CA TYR A 55 -10.10 -4.39 -10.00
C TYR A 55 -10.48 -3.14 -9.20
N GLU A 56 -10.56 -3.23 -7.86
CA GLU A 56 -11.14 -2.21 -6.98
C GLU A 56 -10.16 -1.13 -6.53
N GLN A 57 -9.18 -0.80 -7.37
CA GLN A 57 -8.15 0.20 -7.10
C GLN A 57 -7.82 1.00 -8.37
N ALA A 58 -7.06 2.08 -8.23
CA ALA A 58 -6.50 2.82 -9.35
C ALA A 58 -5.49 1.96 -10.16
N PRO A 59 -5.38 2.13 -11.48
CA PRO A 59 -4.84 1.11 -12.36
C PRO A 59 -3.30 1.03 -12.44
N LEU A 60 -2.53 2.01 -11.99
CA LEU A 60 -1.09 2.08 -12.26
C LEU A 60 -0.30 0.90 -11.68
N LEU A 61 -0.65 0.45 -10.46
CA LEU A 61 0.13 -0.60 -9.77
C LEU A 61 0.24 -1.88 -10.59
N PRO A 62 -0.83 -2.51 -11.12
CA PRO A 62 -0.70 -3.73 -11.91
C PRO A 62 0.15 -3.56 -13.15
N TYR A 63 0.14 -2.39 -13.82
CA TYR A 63 1.01 -2.15 -14.98
C TYR A 63 2.49 -2.06 -14.59
N VAL A 64 2.81 -1.38 -13.48
CA VAL A 64 4.20 -1.27 -13.00
C VAL A 64 4.76 -2.64 -12.59
N TYR A 65 3.96 -3.44 -11.87
CA TYR A 65 4.38 -4.78 -11.48
C TYR A 65 4.40 -5.75 -12.67
N ALA A 66 3.50 -5.63 -13.63
CA ALA A 66 3.56 -6.41 -14.87
C ALA A 66 4.86 -6.10 -15.65
N LEU A 67 5.26 -4.83 -15.73
CA LEU A 67 6.53 -4.44 -16.34
C LEU A 67 7.72 -5.07 -15.59
N TRP A 68 7.71 -5.06 -14.26
CA TRP A 68 8.72 -5.73 -13.46
C TRP A 68 8.77 -7.24 -13.74
N MET A 69 7.59 -7.90 -13.74
CA MET A 69 7.47 -9.34 -14.01
C MET A 69 7.94 -9.72 -15.42
N LYS A 70 7.77 -8.85 -16.40
CA LYS A 70 8.26 -9.06 -17.76
C LYS A 70 9.78 -9.27 -17.81
N TYR A 71 10.54 -8.56 -16.96
CA TYR A 71 12.00 -8.63 -16.95
C TYR A 71 12.56 -9.60 -15.91
N PHE A 72 11.88 -9.76 -14.77
CA PHE A 72 12.37 -10.52 -13.60
C PHE A 72 11.56 -11.78 -13.32
N GLY A 73 10.56 -12.09 -14.16
CA GLY A 73 9.71 -13.26 -14.04
C GLY A 73 8.58 -13.11 -13.03
N ILE A 74 7.58 -13.99 -13.15
CA ILE A 74 6.43 -14.07 -12.24
C ILE A 74 6.86 -14.81 -10.98
N SER A 75 7.12 -14.06 -9.91
CA SER A 75 7.60 -14.62 -8.64
C SER A 75 7.20 -13.73 -7.46
N TRP A 76 6.69 -14.35 -6.40
CA TRP A 76 6.40 -13.71 -5.13
C TRP A 76 7.62 -13.00 -4.54
N ASN A 77 8.76 -13.69 -4.51
CA ASN A 77 10.02 -13.13 -3.99
C ASN A 77 10.43 -11.91 -4.79
N SER A 78 10.45 -12.01 -6.12
CA SER A 78 10.83 -10.92 -7.01
C SER A 78 9.93 -9.69 -6.84
N ALA A 79 8.61 -9.87 -6.77
CA ALA A 79 7.64 -8.79 -6.59
C ALA A 79 7.80 -8.09 -5.23
N ARG A 80 8.01 -8.85 -4.15
CA ARG A 80 8.25 -8.30 -2.82
C ARG A 80 9.60 -7.58 -2.72
N ILE A 81 10.65 -8.11 -3.38
CA ILE A 81 11.93 -7.40 -3.49
C ILE A 81 11.74 -6.06 -4.20
N PHE A 82 10.91 -6.00 -5.24
CA PHE A 82 10.61 -4.74 -5.90
C PHE A 82 9.94 -3.73 -4.95
N SER A 83 8.97 -4.14 -4.13
CA SER A 83 8.39 -3.29 -3.08
C SER A 83 9.45 -2.78 -2.09
N ALA A 84 10.39 -3.65 -1.70
CA ALA A 84 11.49 -3.28 -0.80
C ALA A 84 12.44 -2.25 -1.44
N LEU A 85 12.71 -2.38 -2.74
CA LEU A 85 13.52 -1.40 -3.50
C LEU A 85 12.81 -0.04 -3.59
N LEU A 86 11.50 -0.01 -3.86
CA LEU A 86 10.71 1.23 -3.83
C LEU A 86 10.75 1.89 -2.45
N THR A 87 10.63 1.09 -1.38
CA THR A 87 10.71 1.57 0.01
C THR A 87 12.09 2.14 0.33
N THR A 88 13.14 1.47 -0.13
CA THR A 88 14.52 1.93 0.04
C THR A 88 14.77 3.25 -0.69
N LEU A 89 14.27 3.38 -1.92
CA LEU A 89 14.39 4.60 -2.70
C LEU A 89 13.67 5.77 -2.00
N LEU A 90 12.48 5.52 -1.44
CA LEU A 90 11.77 6.50 -0.63
C LEU A 90 12.57 6.93 0.61
N GLY A 91 13.10 5.98 1.39
CA GLY A 91 13.90 6.28 2.59
C GLY A 91 15.20 7.04 2.24
N THR A 92 15.80 6.72 1.11
CA THR A 92 17.00 7.42 0.58
C THR A 92 16.66 8.86 0.17
N LEU A 93 15.54 9.07 -0.51
CA LEU A 93 15.05 10.39 -0.90
C LEU A 93 14.71 11.23 0.34
N LEU A 94 14.14 10.62 1.36
CA LEU A 94 13.83 11.25 2.65
C LEU A 94 15.13 11.68 3.36
N TYR A 95 16.13 10.81 3.46
CA TYR A 95 17.46 11.15 3.99
C TYR A 95 18.06 12.37 3.28
N GLU A 96 18.11 12.30 1.95
CA GLU A 96 18.67 13.39 1.12
C GLU A 96 17.91 14.70 1.33
N HIS A 97 16.58 14.65 1.33
CA HIS A 97 15.74 15.82 1.52
C HIS A 97 16.01 16.50 2.87
N VAL A 98 16.02 15.72 3.97
CA VAL A 98 16.28 16.27 5.32
C VAL A 98 17.69 16.82 5.43
N CYS A 99 18.72 16.12 4.90
CA CYS A 99 20.09 16.65 4.86
C CYS A 99 20.19 18.00 4.13
N ARG A 100 19.43 18.18 3.04
CA ARG A 100 19.42 19.45 2.29
C ARG A 100 18.70 20.55 3.03
N GLN A 101 17.56 20.24 3.66
CA GLN A 101 16.75 21.22 4.40
C GLN A 101 17.46 21.74 5.66
N THR A 102 18.10 20.84 6.40
CA THR A 102 18.74 21.16 7.69
C THR A 102 20.22 21.52 7.54
N ARG A 103 20.85 21.16 6.42
CA ARG A 103 22.31 21.18 6.21
C ARG A 103 23.08 20.36 7.24
N ASN A 104 22.39 19.40 7.90
CA ASN A 104 22.90 18.58 8.98
C ASN A 104 22.75 17.08 8.61
N TRP A 105 23.86 16.36 8.55
CA TRP A 105 23.85 14.94 8.23
C TRP A 105 23.28 14.07 9.36
N LEU A 106 23.43 14.49 10.62
CA LEU A 106 22.84 13.80 11.78
C LEU A 106 21.30 13.84 11.73
N ALA A 107 20.73 14.97 11.32
CA ALA A 107 19.29 15.10 11.11
C ALA A 107 18.82 14.15 10.00
N GLY A 108 19.56 14.07 8.88
CA GLY A 108 19.29 13.07 7.84
C GLY A 108 19.34 11.63 8.32
N LEU A 109 20.38 11.28 9.08
CA LEU A 109 20.53 9.95 9.67
C LEU A 109 19.38 9.62 10.63
N ALA A 110 19.02 10.56 11.51
CA ALA A 110 17.86 10.39 12.39
C ALA A 110 16.57 10.15 11.59
N ALA A 111 16.35 10.91 10.51
CA ALA A 111 15.21 10.71 9.64
C ALA A 111 15.19 9.32 8.99
N ALA A 112 16.32 8.85 8.48
CA ALA A 112 16.45 7.52 7.89
C ALA A 112 16.18 6.39 8.90
N VAL A 113 16.68 6.53 10.13
CA VAL A 113 16.45 5.57 11.22
C VAL A 113 14.99 5.57 11.65
N LEU A 114 14.40 6.74 11.92
CA LEU A 114 12.99 6.86 12.30
C LEU A 114 12.05 6.30 11.23
N PHE A 115 12.35 6.56 9.95
CA PHE A 115 11.59 5.99 8.84
C PHE A 115 11.69 4.47 8.79
N ALA A 116 12.90 3.93 8.76
CA ALA A 116 13.11 2.49 8.61
C ALA A 116 12.59 1.69 9.82
N SER A 117 12.68 2.24 11.03
CA SER A 117 12.22 1.60 12.26
C SER A 117 10.73 1.87 12.58
N SER A 118 10.03 2.69 11.79
CA SER A 118 8.58 2.85 11.95
C SER A 118 7.83 1.55 11.65
N THR A 119 7.00 1.11 12.58
CA THR A 119 6.16 -0.08 12.39
C THR A 119 5.28 0.05 11.14
N LEU A 120 4.67 1.20 10.93
CA LEU A 120 3.83 1.43 9.74
C LEU A 120 4.63 1.31 8.44
N VAL A 121 5.93 1.65 8.44
CA VAL A 121 6.81 1.55 7.28
C VAL A 121 7.22 0.10 7.04
N PHE A 122 7.92 -0.53 7.98
CA PHE A 122 8.44 -1.88 7.75
C PHE A 122 7.36 -2.95 7.63
N ALA A 123 6.17 -2.67 8.17
CA ALA A 123 5.04 -3.57 8.04
C ALA A 123 4.31 -3.46 6.70
N TRP A 124 4.24 -2.28 6.07
CA TRP A 124 3.31 -2.05 4.97
C TRP A 124 3.95 -1.60 3.67
N PHE A 125 5.18 -1.10 3.67
CA PHE A 125 5.84 -0.69 2.42
C PHE A 125 6.59 -1.82 1.71
N PRO A 126 7.31 -2.75 2.37
CA PRO A 126 8.07 -3.79 1.67
C PRO A 126 7.20 -4.98 1.22
N VAL A 127 5.90 -4.80 1.09
CA VAL A 127 4.94 -5.80 0.60
C VAL A 127 4.20 -5.28 -0.62
N VAL A 128 3.59 -6.18 -1.41
CA VAL A 128 2.93 -5.80 -2.65
C VAL A 128 1.57 -5.18 -2.36
N LYS A 129 1.61 -3.87 -2.12
CA LYS A 129 0.43 -3.00 -1.93
C LYS A 129 0.67 -1.66 -2.60
N VAL A 130 -0.36 -0.86 -2.71
CA VAL A 130 -0.28 0.47 -3.33
C VAL A 130 0.66 1.43 -2.61
N TYR A 131 1.01 1.16 -1.34
CA TYR A 131 1.60 2.14 -0.45
C TYR A 131 3.01 2.58 -0.86
N SER A 132 3.94 1.64 -1.10
CA SER A 132 5.33 2.00 -1.45
C SER A 132 5.42 2.79 -2.75
N LEU A 133 4.64 2.40 -3.76
CA LEU A 133 4.62 3.05 -5.07
C LEU A 133 3.95 4.44 -4.99
N ALA A 134 2.76 4.51 -4.39
CA ALA A 134 2.03 5.76 -4.23
C ALA A 134 2.82 6.78 -3.42
N GLU A 135 3.41 6.34 -2.28
CA GLU A 135 4.16 7.22 -1.40
C GLU A 135 5.48 7.69 -2.00
N LEU A 136 6.19 6.82 -2.73
CA LEU A 136 7.40 7.25 -3.44
C LEU A 136 7.10 8.42 -4.39
N PHE A 137 6.02 8.31 -5.16
CA PHE A 137 5.61 9.38 -6.07
C PHE A 137 5.10 10.62 -5.32
N LEU A 138 4.30 10.44 -4.28
CA LEU A 138 3.78 11.54 -3.46
C LEU A 138 4.91 12.31 -2.78
N PHE A 139 5.83 11.61 -2.16
CA PHE A 139 6.96 12.22 -1.47
C PHE A 139 7.91 12.90 -2.46
N ALA A 140 8.15 12.30 -3.63
CA ALA A 140 8.94 12.92 -4.70
C ALA A 140 8.25 14.18 -5.25
N ALA A 141 6.93 14.20 -5.38
CA ALA A 141 6.16 15.38 -5.76
C ALA A 141 6.32 16.51 -4.70
N TYR A 142 6.23 16.15 -3.41
CA TYR A 142 6.50 17.08 -2.31
C TYR A 142 7.93 17.62 -2.35
N VAL A 143 8.94 16.76 -2.56
CA VAL A 143 10.35 17.19 -2.65
C VAL A 143 10.55 18.16 -3.82
N ALA A 144 9.94 17.89 -4.98
CA ALA A 144 10.01 18.77 -6.14
C ALA A 144 9.41 20.17 -5.83
N ILE A 145 8.20 20.20 -5.29
CA ILE A 145 7.49 21.46 -5.02
C ILE A 145 8.09 22.22 -3.82
N SER A 146 8.67 21.53 -2.84
CA SER A 146 9.34 22.16 -1.69
C SER A 146 10.57 22.97 -2.06
N ARG A 147 11.14 22.72 -3.26
CA ARG A 147 12.27 23.46 -3.84
C ARG A 147 11.84 24.73 -4.60
N LEU A 148 10.54 25.05 -4.59
CA LEU A 148 10.03 26.22 -5.29
C LEU A 148 10.68 27.52 -4.77
N SER A 149 11.30 28.25 -5.69
CA SER A 149 11.85 29.60 -5.49
C SER A 149 11.51 30.48 -6.68
N SER A 150 11.72 31.78 -6.59
CA SER A 150 11.51 32.71 -7.71
C SER A 150 12.32 32.36 -8.96
N THR A 151 13.47 31.69 -8.78
CA THR A 151 14.38 31.27 -9.86
C THR A 151 14.21 29.82 -10.29
N SER A 152 13.28 29.08 -9.70
CA SER A 152 13.08 27.67 -10.02
C SER A 152 12.58 27.48 -11.45
N PRO A 153 13.11 26.51 -12.19
CA PRO A 153 12.64 26.22 -13.53
C PRO A 153 11.21 25.67 -13.50
N ARG A 154 10.36 26.11 -14.41
CA ARG A 154 8.93 25.75 -14.47
C ARG A 154 8.69 24.25 -14.64
N TRP A 155 9.61 23.54 -15.34
CA TRP A 155 9.51 22.09 -15.50
C TRP A 155 9.45 21.34 -14.15
N LEU A 156 10.02 21.92 -13.08
CA LEU A 156 9.96 21.34 -11.75
C LEU A 156 8.53 21.26 -11.22
N MET A 157 7.68 22.23 -11.57
CA MET A 157 6.25 22.19 -11.24
C MET A 157 5.53 21.13 -12.07
N GLY A 158 5.89 21.01 -13.35
CA GLY A 158 5.41 19.93 -14.21
C GLY A 158 5.78 18.55 -13.66
N ALA A 159 7.02 18.38 -13.22
CA ALA A 159 7.49 17.14 -12.59
C ALA A 159 6.73 16.84 -11.28
N SER A 160 6.48 17.86 -10.44
CA SER A 160 5.68 17.68 -9.23
C SER A 160 4.25 17.25 -9.57
N GLY A 161 3.63 17.88 -10.57
CA GLY A 161 2.30 17.49 -11.04
C GLY A 161 2.25 16.08 -11.59
N LEU A 162 3.23 15.71 -12.44
CA LEU A 162 3.36 14.35 -12.99
C LEU A 162 3.48 13.31 -11.87
N LEU A 163 4.36 13.55 -10.90
CA LEU A 163 4.57 12.64 -9.77
C LEU A 163 3.32 12.53 -8.88
N LEU A 164 2.61 13.64 -8.62
CA LEU A 164 1.34 13.56 -7.89
C LEU A 164 0.30 12.79 -8.70
N GLY A 165 0.22 12.98 -10.02
CA GLY A 165 -0.68 12.23 -10.90
C GLY A 165 -0.40 10.71 -10.86
N LEU A 166 0.87 10.30 -10.92
CA LEU A 166 1.27 8.88 -10.78
C LEU A 166 0.91 8.33 -9.39
N SER A 167 1.03 9.15 -8.34
CA SER A 167 0.58 8.76 -6.99
C SER A 167 -0.93 8.54 -6.94
N VAL A 168 -1.72 9.43 -7.55
CA VAL A 168 -3.18 9.32 -7.66
C VAL A 168 -3.58 8.11 -8.51
N ASP A 169 -2.88 7.85 -9.61
CA ASP A 169 -3.12 6.68 -10.48
C ASP A 169 -2.70 5.35 -9.79
N THR A 170 -1.98 5.42 -8.67
CA THR A 170 -1.71 4.27 -7.79
C THR A 170 -2.76 4.15 -6.67
N ALA A 171 -3.21 5.28 -6.11
CA ALA A 171 -4.14 5.35 -4.98
C ALA A 171 -5.09 6.55 -5.15
N SER A 172 -6.25 6.29 -5.76
CA SER A 172 -7.19 7.33 -6.25
C SER A 172 -7.64 8.35 -5.20
N TYR A 173 -7.72 7.95 -3.91
CA TYR A 173 -8.10 8.87 -2.83
C TYR A 173 -7.11 10.03 -2.61
N LEU A 174 -5.85 9.90 -3.07
CA LEU A 174 -4.86 10.96 -3.02
C LEU A 174 -5.16 12.14 -3.97
N LEU A 175 -6.16 12.01 -4.85
CA LEU A 175 -6.69 13.11 -5.67
C LEU A 175 -7.06 14.34 -4.82
N LEU A 176 -7.50 14.12 -3.60
CA LEU A 176 -7.86 15.18 -2.66
C LEU A 176 -6.66 16.03 -2.20
N LEU A 177 -5.42 15.66 -2.53
CA LEU A 177 -4.23 16.47 -2.28
C LEU A 177 -4.00 17.57 -3.33
N ILE A 178 -4.63 17.51 -4.51
CA ILE A 178 -4.45 18.52 -5.56
C ILE A 178 -4.69 19.95 -5.04
N PRO A 179 -5.79 20.27 -4.35
CA PRO A 179 -6.02 21.62 -3.83
C PRO A 179 -4.92 22.07 -2.89
N VAL A 180 -4.32 21.16 -2.12
CA VAL A 180 -3.26 21.43 -1.15
C VAL A 180 -1.96 21.82 -1.85
N PHE A 181 -1.60 21.09 -2.92
CA PHE A 181 -0.45 21.42 -3.75
C PHE A 181 -0.64 22.73 -4.52
N LEU A 182 -1.82 22.95 -5.09
CA LEU A 182 -2.18 24.21 -5.76
C LEU A 182 -2.15 25.40 -4.80
N TRP A 183 -2.66 25.22 -3.58
CA TRP A 183 -2.58 26.25 -2.54
C TRP A 183 -1.12 26.58 -2.17
N TRP A 184 -0.24 25.57 -2.06
CA TRP A 184 1.18 25.77 -1.81
C TRP A 184 1.85 26.55 -2.94
N ILE A 185 1.59 26.21 -4.21
CA ILE A 185 2.08 26.95 -5.39
C ILE A 185 1.58 28.40 -5.34
N PHE A 186 0.28 28.59 -5.09
CA PHE A 186 -0.33 29.91 -5.03
C PHE A 186 0.30 30.81 -3.98
N ARG A 187 0.58 30.27 -2.79
CA ARG A 187 1.17 31.01 -1.66
C ARG A 187 2.65 31.34 -1.83
N ASN A 188 3.39 30.49 -2.54
CA ASN A 188 4.84 30.54 -2.58
C ASN A 188 5.41 30.96 -3.94
N SER A 189 4.60 31.15 -4.98
CA SER A 189 5.00 31.74 -6.26
C SER A 189 4.80 33.23 -6.28
N ASP A 190 5.72 33.94 -6.91
CA ASP A 190 5.57 35.37 -7.20
C ASP A 190 4.37 35.60 -8.12
N ALA A 191 3.75 36.80 -8.07
CA ALA A 191 2.51 37.10 -8.78
C ALA A 191 2.59 36.79 -10.29
N GLY A 192 3.68 37.14 -10.95
CA GLY A 192 3.91 36.88 -12.38
C GLY A 192 4.19 35.41 -12.72
N ALA A 193 4.76 34.65 -11.78
CA ALA A 193 5.08 33.24 -11.97
C ALA A 193 3.94 32.29 -11.58
N ARG A 194 2.95 32.77 -10.85
CA ARG A 194 1.87 31.94 -10.25
C ARG A 194 1.06 31.18 -11.28
N ARG A 195 0.49 31.87 -12.26
CA ARG A 195 -0.31 31.23 -13.34
C ARG A 195 0.51 30.19 -14.14
N PRO A 196 1.70 30.53 -14.66
CA PRO A 196 2.52 29.55 -15.34
C PRO A 196 2.86 28.32 -14.47
N SER A 197 3.18 28.50 -13.17
CA SER A 197 3.50 27.39 -12.27
C SER A 197 2.32 26.45 -12.07
N ILE A 198 1.10 26.98 -11.91
CA ILE A 198 -0.13 26.20 -11.82
C ILE A 198 -0.38 25.43 -13.13
N LEU A 199 -0.24 26.09 -14.29
CA LEU A 199 -0.45 25.43 -15.60
C LEU A 199 0.56 24.31 -15.84
N TRP A 200 1.83 24.51 -15.51
CA TRP A 200 2.83 23.44 -15.61
C TRP A 200 2.52 22.27 -14.69
N PHE A 201 2.10 22.54 -13.44
CA PHE A 201 1.70 21.50 -12.50
C PHE A 201 0.49 20.70 -13.02
N LEU A 202 -0.56 21.39 -13.46
CA LEU A 202 -1.75 20.74 -14.02
C LEU A 202 -1.44 19.97 -15.31
N GLY A 203 -0.57 20.51 -16.17
CA GLY A 203 -0.12 19.84 -17.38
C GLY A 203 0.61 18.53 -17.09
N GLY A 204 1.56 18.54 -16.13
CA GLY A 204 2.24 17.34 -15.67
C GLY A 204 1.26 16.31 -15.06
N PHE A 205 0.34 16.77 -14.21
CA PHE A 205 -0.69 15.92 -13.62
C PHE A 205 -1.55 15.26 -14.70
N THR A 206 -2.05 16.04 -15.67
CA THR A 206 -2.88 15.52 -16.76
C THR A 206 -2.15 14.47 -17.59
N ILE A 207 -0.85 14.67 -17.88
CA ILE A 207 -0.04 13.69 -18.61
C ILE A 207 0.00 12.35 -17.85
N ALA A 208 0.19 12.37 -16.53
CA ALA A 208 0.19 11.15 -15.72
C ALA A 208 -1.17 10.42 -15.75
N MET A 209 -2.27 11.18 -15.84
CA MET A 209 -3.62 10.62 -15.80
C MET A 209 -4.10 10.09 -17.17
N VAL A 210 -3.36 10.27 -18.27
CA VAL A 210 -3.78 9.83 -19.62
C VAL A 210 -4.11 8.33 -19.67
N PRO A 211 -3.29 7.40 -19.14
CA PRO A 211 -3.63 5.97 -19.14
C PRO A 211 -4.91 5.66 -18.33
N CYS A 212 -5.05 6.29 -17.18
CA CYS A 212 -6.23 6.17 -16.34
C CYS A 212 -7.50 6.66 -17.06
N LEU A 213 -7.41 7.81 -17.74
CA LEU A 213 -8.49 8.38 -18.54
C LEU A 213 -8.88 7.47 -19.71
N TYR A 214 -7.91 6.82 -20.36
CA TYR A 214 -8.17 5.83 -21.41
C TYR A 214 -9.03 4.67 -20.88
N LEU A 215 -8.71 4.10 -19.71
CA LEU A 215 -9.50 3.03 -19.09
C LEU A 215 -10.88 3.52 -18.65
N PHE A 216 -10.97 4.73 -18.12
CA PHE A 216 -12.26 5.35 -17.81
C PHE A 216 -13.17 5.49 -19.04
N ILE A 217 -12.65 6.02 -20.15
CA ILE A 217 -13.43 6.19 -21.40
C ILE A 217 -13.82 4.83 -21.98
N SER A 218 -12.96 3.81 -21.85
CA SER A 218 -13.24 2.47 -22.38
C SER A 218 -14.34 1.71 -21.62
N SER A 219 -14.49 1.93 -20.31
CA SER A 219 -15.53 1.31 -19.48
C SER A 219 -15.88 2.22 -18.29
N PRO A 220 -16.66 3.33 -18.52
CA PRO A 220 -16.93 4.33 -17.49
C PRO A 220 -17.59 3.75 -16.25
N ASP A 221 -18.61 2.91 -16.44
CA ASP A 221 -19.40 2.36 -15.33
C ASP A 221 -18.58 1.38 -14.47
N ALA A 222 -17.82 0.47 -15.10
CA ALA A 222 -16.99 -0.47 -14.36
C ALA A 222 -15.81 0.25 -13.67
N PHE A 223 -15.25 1.28 -14.30
CA PHE A 223 -14.22 2.12 -13.69
C PHE A 223 -14.75 2.86 -12.45
N VAL A 224 -15.89 3.54 -12.57
CA VAL A 224 -16.52 4.27 -11.45
C VAL A 224 -16.97 3.30 -10.36
N PHE A 225 -17.56 2.17 -10.73
CA PHE A 225 -17.92 1.13 -9.78
C PHE A 225 -16.72 0.65 -9.00
N SER A 226 -15.63 0.28 -9.65
CA SER A 226 -14.43 -0.26 -9.03
C SER A 226 -13.76 0.73 -8.08
N ASN A 227 -13.65 2.00 -8.45
CA ASN A 227 -12.94 3.00 -7.65
C ASN A 227 -13.81 3.65 -6.55
N VAL A 228 -15.14 3.73 -6.75
CA VAL A 228 -16.06 4.44 -5.84
C VAL A 228 -17.21 3.53 -5.38
N GLY A 229 -17.94 2.92 -6.30
CA GLY A 229 -19.14 2.14 -6.01
C GLY A 229 -18.87 0.94 -5.09
N TYR A 230 -17.80 0.19 -5.36
CA TYR A 230 -17.37 -0.91 -4.54
C TYR A 230 -17.14 -0.49 -3.08
N GLN A 231 -16.46 0.64 -2.85
CA GLN A 231 -16.19 1.14 -1.51
C GLN A 231 -17.48 1.49 -0.73
N ALA A 232 -18.53 1.89 -1.44
CA ALA A 232 -19.81 2.23 -0.82
C ALA A 232 -20.63 1.00 -0.40
N ILE A 233 -20.47 -0.14 -1.12
CA ILE A 233 -21.30 -1.33 -0.88
C ILE A 233 -20.60 -2.46 -0.13
N ARG A 234 -19.27 -2.42 0.04
CA ARG A 234 -18.51 -3.53 0.64
C ARG A 234 -18.76 -3.74 2.14
N THR A 235 -19.39 -2.80 2.82
CA THR A 235 -19.73 -2.90 4.24
C THR A 235 -21.22 -2.77 4.49
N ASN A 236 -21.70 -3.40 5.57
CA ASN A 236 -23.06 -3.27 6.09
C ASN A 236 -23.10 -2.45 7.39
N ALA A 237 -21.98 -1.83 7.79
CA ALA A 237 -21.93 -1.01 9.00
C ALA A 237 -22.88 0.19 8.85
N GLY A 238 -23.84 0.35 9.75
CA GLY A 238 -24.66 1.56 9.83
C GLY A 238 -23.81 2.78 10.22
N LEU A 239 -24.39 3.99 10.18
CA LEU A 239 -23.67 5.25 10.45
C LEU A 239 -22.88 5.20 11.78
N MET A 240 -23.49 4.67 12.85
CA MET A 240 -22.82 4.53 14.16
C MET A 240 -21.61 3.60 14.10
N GLY A 241 -21.73 2.46 13.43
CA GLY A 241 -20.63 1.52 13.23
C GLY A 241 -19.47 2.14 12.44
N MET A 242 -19.80 2.91 11.39
CA MET A 242 -18.80 3.63 10.58
C MET A 242 -18.01 4.64 11.40
N TRP A 243 -18.66 5.43 12.26
CA TRP A 243 -17.99 6.41 13.10
C TRP A 243 -17.17 5.77 14.21
N SER A 244 -17.68 4.70 14.85
CA SER A 244 -16.95 3.97 15.88
C SER A 244 -15.66 3.32 15.33
N GLU A 245 -15.69 2.73 14.14
CA GLU A 245 -14.50 2.21 13.47
C GLU A 245 -13.45 3.28 13.22
N LYS A 246 -13.86 4.43 12.68
CA LYS A 246 -12.96 5.56 12.41
C LYS A 246 -12.34 6.10 13.70
N PHE A 247 -13.13 6.24 14.75
CA PHE A 247 -12.64 6.65 16.05
C PHE A 247 -11.61 5.65 16.62
N ILE A 248 -11.90 4.35 16.52
CA ILE A 248 -10.97 3.29 16.96
C ILE A 248 -9.66 3.37 16.17
N VAL A 249 -9.70 3.58 14.84
CA VAL A 249 -8.49 3.72 14.03
C VAL A 249 -7.65 4.92 14.45
N VAL A 250 -8.29 6.07 14.74
CA VAL A 250 -7.58 7.26 15.25
C VAL A 250 -6.99 6.99 16.63
N LEU A 251 -7.75 6.37 17.51
CA LEU A 251 -7.28 6.00 18.84
C LEU A 251 -6.07 5.07 18.77
N MET A 252 -6.14 4.04 17.95
CA MET A 252 -5.05 3.09 17.72
C MET A 252 -3.81 3.74 17.09
N LEU A 253 -3.99 4.80 16.29
CA LEU A 253 -2.85 5.54 15.73
C LEU A 253 -1.97 6.16 16.82
N PHE A 254 -2.57 6.60 17.93
CA PHE A 254 -1.88 7.31 19.00
C PHE A 254 -1.61 6.48 20.26
N ILE A 255 -2.46 5.51 20.58
CA ILE A 255 -2.32 4.71 21.81
C ILE A 255 -1.60 3.38 21.52
N GLY A 256 -1.79 2.83 20.35
CA GLY A 256 -1.25 1.55 19.94
C GLY A 256 -2.35 0.55 19.65
N GLY A 257 -1.94 -0.56 19.10
CA GLY A 257 -2.78 -1.66 18.64
C GLY A 257 -2.28 -2.19 17.30
N PRO A 258 -2.56 -3.46 16.96
CA PRO A 258 -2.21 -3.95 15.63
C PRO A 258 -2.99 -3.15 14.56
N PRO A 259 -2.33 -2.75 13.44
CA PRO A 259 -1.01 -3.11 12.97
C PRO A 259 0.09 -2.05 13.16
N GLY A 260 0.01 -1.10 14.09
CA GLY A 260 1.04 -0.08 14.25
C GLY A 260 1.33 0.28 15.71
N ASN A 261 2.52 0.82 15.96
CA ASN A 261 2.90 1.28 17.29
C ASN A 261 2.46 2.73 17.51
N GLY A 262 1.42 2.96 18.31
CA GLY A 262 0.88 4.28 18.58
C GLY A 262 1.87 5.24 19.23
N ILE A 263 2.81 4.74 20.05
CA ILE A 263 3.84 5.57 20.69
C ILE A 263 4.74 6.23 19.63
N GLN A 264 5.14 5.49 18.59
CA GLN A 264 5.96 6.03 17.51
C GLN A 264 5.27 7.19 16.79
N ASN A 265 4.02 6.98 16.42
CA ASN A 265 3.23 7.99 15.72
C ASN A 265 2.98 9.23 16.61
N SER A 266 2.70 8.99 17.91
CA SER A 266 2.51 10.06 18.90
C SER A 266 3.77 10.91 19.06
N ILE A 267 4.95 10.30 19.19
CA ILE A 267 6.22 11.02 19.29
C ILE A 267 6.40 11.94 18.07
N LEU A 268 6.27 11.41 16.85
CA LEU A 268 6.45 12.20 15.63
C LEU A 268 5.41 13.33 15.51
N PHE A 269 4.13 12.99 15.75
CA PHE A 269 3.03 13.93 15.61
C PHE A 269 3.11 15.08 16.62
N PHE A 270 3.29 14.77 17.91
CA PHE A 270 3.30 15.79 18.95
C PHE A 270 4.56 16.66 18.93
N ILE A 271 5.72 16.10 18.54
CA ILE A 271 6.91 16.93 18.28
C ILE A 271 6.64 17.92 17.14
N ALA A 272 6.11 17.42 16.00
CA ALA A 272 5.79 18.28 14.88
C ALA A 272 4.73 19.33 15.27
N LEU A 273 3.61 18.92 15.86
CA LEU A 273 2.51 19.82 16.25
C LEU A 273 2.96 20.88 17.25
N GLY A 274 3.71 20.50 18.29
CA GLY A 274 4.10 21.40 19.37
C GLY A 274 5.00 22.55 18.92
N PHE A 275 5.81 22.33 17.90
CA PHE A 275 6.83 23.32 17.52
C PHE A 275 6.70 23.87 16.10
N ILE A 276 5.91 23.25 15.21
CA ILE A 276 5.82 23.66 13.79
C ILE A 276 5.32 25.09 13.62
N PHE A 277 4.48 25.56 14.53
CA PHE A 277 3.90 26.90 14.51
C PHE A 277 4.77 27.94 15.19
N SER A 278 5.75 27.52 16.03
CA SER A 278 6.71 28.46 16.64
C SER A 278 7.74 28.99 15.65
N ILE A 279 7.96 28.28 14.55
CA ILE A 279 8.92 28.66 13.52
C ILE A 279 8.27 29.65 12.55
N ARG A 280 8.57 30.91 12.68
CA ARG A 280 7.98 32.02 11.89
C ARG A 280 8.73 32.22 10.55
N ARG A 281 8.88 31.18 9.72
CA ARG A 281 9.44 31.32 8.38
C ARG A 281 8.31 31.31 7.33
N PRO A 282 8.24 32.29 6.39
CA PRO A 282 7.15 32.39 5.41
C PRO A 282 7.04 31.15 4.52
N ARG A 283 8.18 30.65 4.02
CA ARG A 283 8.29 29.43 3.21
C ARG A 283 9.01 28.37 4.03
N TYR A 284 8.24 27.55 4.74
CA TYR A 284 8.80 26.50 5.60
C TYR A 284 8.30 25.11 5.13
N PRO A 285 9.07 24.39 4.28
CA PRO A 285 8.68 23.08 3.73
C PRO A 285 8.27 22.04 4.78
N PRO A 286 8.89 21.95 5.98
CA PRO A 286 8.43 21.02 7.01
C PRO A 286 7.01 21.29 7.51
N ARG A 287 6.51 22.54 7.49
CA ARG A 287 5.10 22.85 7.79
C ARG A 287 4.18 22.30 6.71
N PHE A 288 4.59 22.40 5.45
CA PHE A 288 3.83 21.80 4.35
C PHE A 288 3.81 20.28 4.43
N ALA A 289 4.92 19.63 4.81
CA ALA A 289 4.95 18.20 5.10
C ALA A 289 3.93 17.83 6.20
N PHE A 290 3.92 18.55 7.31
CA PHE A 290 2.95 18.32 8.38
C PHE A 290 1.50 18.46 7.90
N GLN A 291 1.21 19.47 7.08
CA GLN A 291 -0.12 19.65 6.50
C GLN A 291 -0.51 18.48 5.60
N ILE A 292 0.41 18.00 4.75
CA ILE A 292 0.17 16.80 3.93
C ILE A 292 -0.10 15.61 4.84
N ALA A 293 0.70 15.36 5.88
CA ALA A 293 0.49 14.25 6.80
C ALA A 293 -0.90 14.27 7.44
N VAL A 294 -1.35 15.41 7.93
CA VAL A 294 -2.68 15.57 8.55
C VAL A 294 -3.79 15.33 7.53
N ILE A 295 -3.67 15.88 6.32
CA ILE A 295 -4.67 15.71 5.27
C ILE A 295 -4.71 14.25 4.79
N VAL A 296 -3.56 13.61 4.59
CA VAL A 296 -3.48 12.18 4.26
C VAL A 296 -4.12 11.32 5.35
N ALA A 297 -3.91 11.65 6.62
CA ALA A 297 -4.58 10.96 7.73
C ALA A 297 -6.11 11.09 7.62
N VAL A 298 -6.63 12.29 7.39
CA VAL A 298 -8.07 12.53 7.22
C VAL A 298 -8.61 11.77 6.01
N ILE A 299 -7.95 11.85 4.85
CA ILE A 299 -8.34 11.16 3.63
C ILE A 299 -8.35 9.63 3.83
N SER A 300 -7.38 9.11 4.57
CA SER A 300 -7.27 7.67 4.87
C SER A 300 -8.42 7.14 5.73
N LEU A 301 -9.11 8.02 6.44
CA LEU A 301 -10.29 7.69 7.25
C LEU A 301 -11.61 7.77 6.47
N LEU A 302 -11.63 8.34 5.24
CA LEU A 302 -12.86 8.49 4.47
C LEU A 302 -13.50 7.15 4.08
N PRO A 303 -12.77 6.15 3.56
CA PRO A 303 -13.36 4.87 3.20
C PRO A 303 -13.87 4.09 4.42
N THR A 304 -14.87 3.25 4.19
CA THR A 304 -15.40 2.33 5.20
C THR A 304 -15.28 0.90 4.67
N PRO A 305 -14.69 -0.04 5.45
CA PRO A 305 -14.05 0.17 6.75
C PRO A 305 -12.78 1.01 6.65
N ALA A 306 -12.52 1.82 7.69
CA ALA A 306 -11.27 2.56 7.79
C ALA A 306 -10.11 1.58 8.06
N GLN A 307 -9.06 1.67 7.27
CA GLN A 307 -7.90 0.79 7.40
C GLN A 307 -6.71 1.54 7.97
N GLN A 308 -6.26 1.15 9.15
CA GLN A 308 -5.13 1.75 9.86
C GLN A 308 -3.83 1.71 9.02
N GLN A 309 -3.65 0.69 8.21
CA GLN A 309 -2.46 0.54 7.35
C GLN A 309 -2.27 1.69 6.35
N ARG A 310 -3.34 2.37 5.92
CA ARG A 310 -3.26 3.55 5.03
C ARG A 310 -2.52 4.72 5.66
N LEU A 311 -2.46 4.77 6.98
CA LEU A 311 -1.75 5.81 7.73
C LEU A 311 -0.23 5.71 7.61
N CYS A 312 0.31 4.63 7.04
CA CYS A 312 1.74 4.53 6.70
C CYS A 312 2.20 5.68 5.77
N LEU A 313 1.30 6.17 4.91
CA LEU A 313 1.56 7.31 4.01
C LEU A 313 1.79 8.65 4.76
N CYS A 314 1.43 8.75 6.05
CA CYS A 314 1.72 9.94 6.84
C CYS A 314 3.16 9.98 7.34
N VAL A 315 3.80 8.81 7.48
CA VAL A 315 5.07 8.67 8.23
C VAL A 315 6.22 9.47 7.62
N PRO A 316 6.49 9.44 6.30
CA PRO A 316 7.59 10.22 5.72
C PRO A 316 7.47 11.71 6.00
N PHE A 317 6.25 12.25 5.92
CA PHE A 317 5.97 13.66 6.15
C PHE A 317 6.07 14.05 7.64
N LEU A 318 5.62 13.18 8.54
CA LEU A 318 5.78 13.38 9.99
C LEU A 318 7.26 13.34 10.38
N VAL A 319 8.04 12.41 9.82
CA VAL A 319 9.49 12.33 10.05
C VAL A 319 10.18 13.59 9.59
N VAL A 320 9.91 14.08 8.37
CA VAL A 320 10.48 15.35 7.87
C VAL A 320 10.13 16.48 8.82
N SER A 321 8.86 16.60 9.22
CA SER A 321 8.38 17.69 10.06
C SER A 321 9.04 17.65 11.43
N ALA A 322 9.02 16.51 12.12
CA ALA A 322 9.58 16.36 13.45
C ALA A 322 11.10 16.59 13.48
N VAL A 323 11.84 15.96 12.55
CA VAL A 323 13.31 16.05 12.52
C VAL A 323 13.78 17.46 12.17
N CYS A 324 13.15 18.12 11.17
CA CYS A 324 13.55 19.48 10.80
C CYS A 324 13.23 20.49 11.90
N VAL A 325 12.08 20.35 12.57
CA VAL A 325 11.69 21.20 13.71
C VAL A 325 12.66 21.03 14.87
N VAL A 326 13.01 19.79 15.24
CA VAL A 326 13.99 19.52 16.29
C VAL A 326 15.36 20.13 15.94
N ASN A 327 15.82 19.94 14.68
CA ASN A 327 17.07 20.56 14.24
C ASN A 327 17.05 22.08 14.35
N ASP A 328 15.96 22.73 13.94
CA ASP A 328 15.82 24.19 14.01
C ASP A 328 15.77 24.68 15.48
N LEU A 329 15.14 23.92 16.39
CA LEU A 329 15.16 24.22 17.82
C LEU A 329 16.58 24.13 18.40
N PHE A 330 17.35 23.10 18.03
CA PHE A 330 18.75 23.00 18.47
C PHE A 330 19.60 24.21 18.08
N VAL A 331 19.32 24.83 16.94
CA VAL A 331 20.00 26.04 16.49
C VAL A 331 19.66 27.27 17.38
N THR A 332 18.47 27.30 17.98
CA THR A 332 18.03 28.41 18.86
C THR A 332 18.51 28.27 20.30
N LEU A 333 19.03 27.12 20.72
CA LEU A 333 19.53 26.89 22.07
C LEU A 333 20.90 27.57 22.27
N GLU A 334 20.99 28.50 23.19
CA GLU A 334 22.22 29.28 23.43
C GLU A 334 23.18 28.57 24.37
N SER A 335 22.70 28.01 25.50
CA SER A 335 23.55 27.43 26.51
C SER A 335 23.93 25.97 26.22
N ARG A 336 25.16 25.58 26.59
CA ARG A 336 25.63 24.19 26.51
C ARG A 336 24.74 23.24 27.30
N ARG A 337 24.25 23.68 28.48
CA ARG A 337 23.36 22.88 29.33
C ARG A 337 22.02 22.58 28.63
N GLN A 338 21.40 23.58 27.99
CA GLN A 338 20.16 23.37 27.22
C GLN A 338 20.37 22.38 26.07
N ARG A 339 21.47 22.50 25.31
CA ARG A 339 21.81 21.57 24.21
C ARG A 339 22.00 20.14 24.71
N LEU A 340 22.69 19.96 25.85
CA LEU A 340 22.88 18.62 26.46
C LEU A 340 21.55 18.02 26.92
N LEU A 341 20.70 18.79 27.59
CA LEU A 341 19.38 18.32 28.01
C LEU A 341 18.48 17.97 26.82
N ALA A 342 18.46 18.79 25.77
CA ALA A 342 17.71 18.52 24.56
C ALA A 342 18.24 17.25 23.84
N ALA A 343 19.57 17.08 23.78
CA ALA A 343 20.17 15.88 23.19
C ALA A 343 19.81 14.62 24.01
N ALA A 344 19.87 14.69 25.34
CA ALA A 344 19.45 13.58 26.21
C ALA A 344 17.96 13.23 26.00
N ALA A 345 17.08 14.23 25.91
CA ALA A 345 15.67 14.03 25.63
C ALA A 345 15.47 13.36 24.26
N CYS A 346 16.18 13.80 23.21
CA CYS A 346 16.11 13.17 21.89
C CYS A 346 16.59 11.72 21.92
N VAL A 347 17.67 11.41 22.65
CA VAL A 347 18.17 10.02 22.80
C VAL A 347 17.14 9.15 23.52
N CYS A 348 16.54 9.66 24.61
CA CYS A 348 15.47 8.94 25.33
C CYS A 348 14.26 8.67 24.42
N LEU A 349 13.78 9.69 23.69
CA LEU A 349 12.65 9.54 22.77
C LEU A 349 12.96 8.56 21.64
N LEU A 350 14.17 8.60 21.08
CA LEU A 350 14.62 7.64 20.09
C LEU A 350 14.69 6.21 20.68
N GLY A 351 15.17 6.05 21.92
CA GLY A 351 15.17 4.77 22.62
C GLY A 351 13.76 4.19 22.78
N ILE A 352 12.80 5.00 23.22
CA ILE A 352 11.39 4.61 23.33
C ILE A 352 10.81 4.24 21.96
N TYR A 353 11.11 5.02 20.92
CA TYR A 353 10.68 4.77 19.55
C TYR A 353 11.19 3.43 19.04
N LEU A 354 12.46 3.13 19.22
CA LEU A 354 13.11 1.89 18.79
C LEU A 354 12.63 0.67 19.59
N ALA A 355 12.41 0.83 20.90
CA ALA A 355 11.86 -0.25 21.74
C ALA A 355 10.46 -0.69 21.25
N GLY A 356 9.62 0.27 20.83
CA GLY A 356 8.35 -0.03 20.20
C GLY A 356 8.49 -0.84 18.91
N SER A 357 9.46 -0.50 18.05
CA SER A 357 9.75 -1.22 16.82
C SER A 357 10.10 -2.68 17.04
N ALA A 358 10.94 -2.96 18.04
CA ALA A 358 11.41 -4.32 18.33
C ALA A 358 10.26 -5.26 18.70
N ASN A 359 9.29 -4.79 19.47
CA ASN A 359 8.12 -5.58 19.83
C ASN A 359 7.22 -5.88 18.62
N ASP A 360 7.04 -4.89 17.74
CA ASP A 360 6.21 -5.06 16.55
C ASP A 360 6.89 -5.92 15.48
N LEU A 361 8.24 -5.88 15.35
CA LEU A 361 8.96 -6.81 14.48
C LEU A 361 8.63 -8.27 14.80
N ARG A 362 8.54 -8.63 16.09
CA ARG A 362 8.12 -9.97 16.51
C ARG A 362 6.75 -10.36 15.98
N LYS A 363 5.78 -9.43 15.99
CA LYS A 363 4.43 -9.68 15.46
C LYS A 363 4.48 -10.02 13.97
N TYR A 364 5.17 -9.23 13.18
CA TYR A 364 5.19 -9.40 11.73
C TYR A 364 6.06 -10.57 11.24
N LEU A 365 7.06 -10.99 12.02
CA LEU A 365 7.99 -12.06 11.64
C LEU A 365 7.68 -13.40 12.29
N ILE A 366 7.11 -13.42 13.49
CA ILE A 366 6.99 -14.64 14.30
C ILE A 366 5.55 -15.01 14.62
N THR A 367 4.77 -14.09 15.25
CA THR A 367 3.46 -14.45 15.79
C THR A 367 2.30 -14.24 14.82
N GLY A 368 2.42 -13.34 13.86
CA GLY A 368 1.33 -12.96 12.93
C GLY A 368 0.15 -12.26 13.60
N ASP A 369 0.22 -11.91 14.89
CA ASP A 369 -0.88 -11.36 15.66
C ASP A 369 -1.32 -10.00 15.11
N GLY A 370 -2.62 -9.86 14.84
CA GLY A 370 -3.22 -8.64 14.34
C GLY A 370 -2.94 -8.31 12.87
N ILE A 371 -2.23 -9.17 12.13
CA ILE A 371 -2.08 -9.00 10.68
C ILE A 371 -3.41 -9.42 10.03
N PRO A 372 -3.99 -8.59 9.15
CA PRO A 372 -5.20 -8.94 8.43
C PRO A 372 -5.05 -10.27 7.67
N GLY A 373 -6.02 -11.15 7.80
CA GLY A 373 -5.97 -12.52 7.29
C GLY A 373 -5.36 -13.49 8.30
N VAL A 374 -4.11 -13.28 8.70
CA VAL A 374 -3.37 -14.17 9.61
C VAL A 374 -4.07 -14.37 10.96
N ARG A 375 -4.69 -13.33 11.50
CA ARG A 375 -5.41 -13.39 12.80
C ARG A 375 -6.60 -14.35 12.82
N TRP A 376 -7.15 -14.68 11.65
CA TRP A 376 -8.31 -15.56 11.49
C TRP A 376 -7.93 -16.96 11.01
N ALA A 377 -6.66 -17.19 10.67
CA ALA A 377 -6.20 -18.49 10.20
C ALA A 377 -6.15 -19.51 11.35
N HIS A 378 -6.58 -20.74 11.10
CA HIS A 378 -6.40 -21.86 12.03
C HIS A 378 -4.91 -22.20 12.16
N ASP A 379 -4.20 -22.26 11.00
CA ASP A 379 -2.75 -22.35 10.96
C ASP A 379 -2.17 -21.05 10.40
N LYS A 380 -1.48 -20.28 11.23
CA LYS A 380 -0.82 -19.03 10.83
C LYS A 380 0.26 -19.24 9.76
N ASP A 381 0.86 -20.43 9.72
CA ASP A 381 1.88 -20.76 8.73
C ASP A 381 1.34 -20.80 7.30
N ASP A 382 0.03 -20.92 7.11
CA ASP A 382 -0.60 -20.82 5.79
C ASP A 382 -0.40 -19.45 5.13
N TRP A 383 -0.15 -18.42 5.94
CA TRP A 383 0.18 -17.06 5.49
C TRP A 383 1.68 -16.79 5.37
N ARG A 384 2.51 -17.85 5.43
CA ARG A 384 3.93 -17.75 5.09
C ARG A 384 4.16 -18.01 3.61
N LEU A 385 5.10 -17.26 3.03
CA LEU A 385 5.44 -17.36 1.62
C LEU A 385 5.75 -18.80 1.19
N ARG A 386 6.48 -19.57 2.02
CA ARG A 386 6.79 -20.97 1.75
C ARG A 386 5.52 -21.81 1.55
N ARG A 387 4.51 -21.64 2.41
CA ARG A 387 3.26 -22.39 2.34
C ARG A 387 2.46 -22.06 1.09
N VAL A 388 2.38 -20.78 0.74
CA VAL A 388 1.72 -20.32 -0.49
C VAL A 388 2.40 -20.90 -1.74
N LEU A 389 3.74 -20.95 -1.75
CA LEU A 389 4.49 -21.56 -2.85
C LEU A 389 4.27 -23.08 -2.94
N GLU A 390 4.14 -23.79 -1.80
CA GLU A 390 3.78 -25.21 -1.79
C GLU A 390 2.42 -25.48 -2.44
N VAL A 391 1.42 -24.62 -2.15
CA VAL A 391 0.09 -24.72 -2.78
C VAL A 391 0.18 -24.42 -4.27
N SER A 392 0.88 -23.35 -4.68
CA SER A 392 1.07 -23.04 -6.11
C SER A 392 1.74 -24.18 -6.87
N GLN A 393 2.77 -24.81 -6.30
CA GLN A 393 3.42 -25.99 -6.90
C GLN A 393 2.48 -27.21 -6.97
N ALA A 394 1.61 -27.39 -5.98
CA ALA A 394 0.64 -28.48 -6.00
C ALA A 394 -0.43 -28.27 -7.08
N ILE A 395 -0.84 -27.02 -7.33
CA ILE A 395 -1.72 -26.67 -8.45
C ILE A 395 -1.02 -27.00 -9.79
N ASP A 396 0.24 -26.61 -9.98
CA ASP A 396 1.00 -26.86 -11.21
C ASP A 396 1.24 -28.36 -11.51
N ARG A 397 1.10 -29.24 -10.52
CA ARG A 397 1.18 -30.71 -10.73
C ARG A 397 -0.09 -31.30 -11.31
N VAL A 398 -1.24 -30.67 -11.15
CA VAL A 398 -2.55 -31.16 -11.56
C VAL A 398 -3.17 -30.34 -12.69
N ALA A 399 -2.70 -29.09 -12.87
CA ALA A 399 -3.15 -28.18 -13.91
C ALA A 399 -2.20 -28.17 -15.10
N SER A 400 -2.76 -28.20 -16.31
CA SER A 400 -2.02 -27.93 -17.53
C SER A 400 -1.70 -26.43 -17.68
N PRO A 401 -0.62 -26.06 -18.40
CA PRO A 401 -0.37 -24.65 -18.69
C PRO A 401 -1.56 -23.97 -19.37
N GLY A 402 -1.99 -22.84 -18.83
CA GLY A 402 -3.15 -22.08 -19.32
C GLY A 402 -4.52 -22.65 -18.91
N GLU A 403 -4.56 -23.73 -18.14
CA GLU A 403 -5.81 -24.29 -17.63
C GLU A 403 -6.46 -23.37 -16.61
N MET A 404 -7.79 -23.24 -16.69
CA MET A 404 -8.57 -22.44 -15.74
C MET A 404 -8.69 -23.12 -14.39
N VAL A 405 -8.41 -22.36 -13.33
CA VAL A 405 -8.51 -22.80 -11.93
C VAL A 405 -9.38 -21.80 -11.17
N ALA A 406 -10.39 -22.28 -10.45
CA ALA A 406 -11.07 -21.46 -9.46
C ALA A 406 -10.28 -21.47 -8.15
N SER A 407 -9.94 -20.32 -7.64
CA SER A 407 -9.31 -20.20 -6.33
C SER A 407 -10.02 -19.13 -5.52
N PHE A 408 -10.42 -19.47 -4.31
CA PHE A 408 -11.04 -18.55 -3.39
C PHE A 408 -10.08 -17.51 -2.79
N TRP A 409 -8.78 -17.65 -3.06
CA TRP A 409 -7.78 -16.61 -2.84
C TRP A 409 -6.81 -16.53 -4.03
N SER A 410 -6.77 -15.38 -4.65
CA SER A 410 -6.03 -15.11 -5.89
C SER A 410 -4.51 -15.35 -5.79
N GLY A 411 -3.95 -15.26 -4.57
CA GLY A 411 -2.52 -15.47 -4.33
C GLY A 411 -1.98 -16.86 -4.70
N TYR A 412 -2.81 -17.89 -4.63
CA TYR A 412 -2.38 -19.25 -4.99
C TYR A 412 -2.14 -19.44 -6.49
N ILE A 413 -2.90 -18.72 -7.33
CA ILE A 413 -2.78 -18.83 -8.81
C ILE A 413 -1.66 -17.93 -9.34
N PHE A 414 -1.28 -16.90 -8.60
CA PHE A 414 -0.33 -15.91 -9.09
C PHE A 414 0.93 -16.54 -9.69
N GLN A 415 1.62 -17.42 -8.97
CA GLN A 415 2.91 -18.01 -9.42
C GLN A 415 2.75 -19.34 -10.12
N THR A 416 1.54 -19.75 -10.55
CA THR A 416 1.30 -20.97 -11.31
C THR A 416 1.33 -20.72 -12.81
N LYS A 417 1.36 -21.81 -13.59
CA LYS A 417 1.12 -21.81 -15.05
C LYS A 417 -0.36 -21.72 -15.41
N ALA A 418 -1.25 -21.92 -14.43
CA ALA A 418 -2.70 -21.83 -14.59
C ALA A 418 -3.15 -20.38 -14.72
N VAL A 419 -4.40 -20.20 -15.19
CA VAL A 419 -5.09 -18.90 -15.24
C VAL A 419 -6.31 -18.95 -14.31
N PRO A 420 -6.76 -17.80 -13.76
CA PRO A 420 -7.97 -17.79 -12.96
C PRO A 420 -9.19 -18.11 -13.82
N SER A 421 -10.14 -18.86 -13.27
CA SER A 421 -11.46 -19.01 -13.85
C SER A 421 -12.20 -17.69 -13.81
N LEU A 422 -13.09 -17.43 -14.78
CA LEU A 422 -13.88 -16.23 -14.88
C LEU A 422 -14.63 -15.96 -13.56
N GLY A 423 -14.54 -14.74 -13.04
CA GLY A 423 -15.11 -14.31 -11.78
C GLY A 423 -14.29 -14.66 -10.53
N PHE A 424 -13.16 -15.39 -10.68
CA PHE A 424 -12.19 -15.67 -9.62
C PHE A 424 -10.88 -14.89 -9.77
N GLU A 425 -10.86 -13.89 -10.65
CA GLU A 425 -9.72 -12.97 -10.80
C GLU A 425 -9.58 -12.06 -9.58
N ALA A 426 -10.69 -11.73 -8.94
CA ALA A 426 -10.77 -10.91 -7.73
C ALA A 426 -11.73 -11.57 -6.72
N ASP A 427 -11.19 -12.20 -5.72
CA ASP A 427 -11.93 -12.89 -4.65
C ASP A 427 -12.89 -11.97 -3.88
N TYR A 428 -12.62 -10.66 -3.83
CA TYR A 428 -13.51 -9.66 -3.22
C TYR A 428 -14.87 -9.49 -3.94
N GLY A 429 -14.97 -9.85 -5.21
CA GLY A 429 -16.21 -9.80 -5.98
C GLY A 429 -17.30 -10.66 -5.35
N LEU A 430 -16.95 -11.88 -4.91
CA LEU A 430 -17.89 -12.82 -4.29
C LEU A 430 -18.57 -12.23 -3.04
N ALA A 431 -17.85 -11.43 -2.25
CA ALA A 431 -18.36 -10.85 -1.01
C ALA A 431 -19.45 -9.78 -1.23
N ILE A 432 -19.53 -9.20 -2.43
CA ILE A 432 -20.50 -8.14 -2.77
C ILE A 432 -21.57 -8.60 -3.77
N ALA A 433 -21.46 -9.82 -4.28
CA ALA A 433 -22.26 -10.33 -5.39
C ALA A 433 -23.78 -10.21 -5.16
N GLU A 434 -24.25 -10.49 -3.93
CA GLU A 434 -25.68 -10.41 -3.58
C GLU A 434 -26.24 -8.97 -3.60
N LYS A 435 -25.37 -7.95 -3.57
CA LYS A 435 -25.74 -6.54 -3.62
C LYS A 435 -25.84 -6.00 -5.06
N LEU A 436 -25.51 -6.81 -6.05
CA LEU A 436 -25.47 -6.47 -7.45
C LEU A 436 -26.59 -7.17 -8.22
N THR A 437 -27.19 -6.45 -9.19
CA THR A 437 -28.09 -7.07 -10.17
C THR A 437 -27.33 -8.00 -11.10
N LEU A 438 -28.02 -8.92 -11.76
CA LEU A 438 -27.40 -9.81 -12.76
C LEU A 438 -26.61 -9.03 -13.83
N GLN A 439 -27.21 -7.96 -14.37
CA GLN A 439 -26.55 -7.12 -15.37
C GLN A 439 -25.26 -6.47 -14.85
N GLN A 440 -25.26 -6.01 -13.59
CA GLN A 440 -24.08 -5.46 -12.94
C GLN A 440 -23.01 -6.52 -12.71
N ARG A 441 -23.40 -7.75 -12.26
CA ARG A 441 -22.46 -8.84 -12.07
C ARG A 441 -21.73 -9.22 -13.36
N VAL A 442 -22.48 -9.40 -14.44
CA VAL A 442 -21.88 -9.68 -15.77
C VAL A 442 -20.94 -8.55 -16.19
N ARG A 443 -21.37 -7.29 -16.02
CA ARG A 443 -20.58 -6.12 -16.41
C ARG A 443 -19.31 -5.94 -15.60
N TYR A 444 -19.33 -6.30 -14.30
CA TYR A 444 -18.22 -6.12 -13.38
C TYR A 444 -17.41 -7.40 -13.14
N HIS A 445 -17.68 -8.47 -13.90
CA HIS A 445 -17.00 -9.76 -13.78
C HIS A 445 -17.10 -10.37 -12.37
N VAL A 446 -18.29 -10.34 -11.77
CA VAL A 446 -18.59 -10.84 -10.43
C VAL A 446 -19.53 -12.04 -10.54
N LEU A 447 -19.19 -13.15 -9.87
CA LEU A 447 -20.08 -14.32 -9.74
C LEU A 447 -20.87 -14.26 -8.44
N SER A 448 -22.14 -14.64 -8.50
CA SER A 448 -22.93 -14.93 -7.30
C SER A 448 -22.63 -16.34 -6.77
N PRO A 449 -22.95 -16.63 -5.49
CA PRO A 449 -22.84 -17.98 -4.95
C PRO A 449 -23.60 -19.04 -5.78
N ALA A 450 -24.76 -18.69 -6.32
CA ALA A 450 -25.54 -19.58 -7.18
C ALA A 450 -24.87 -19.87 -8.53
N GLU A 451 -24.21 -18.87 -9.12
CA GLU A 451 -23.44 -19.06 -10.36
C GLU A 451 -22.18 -19.89 -10.11
N VAL A 452 -21.51 -19.73 -8.95
CA VAL A 452 -20.40 -20.58 -8.55
C VAL A 452 -20.86 -22.03 -8.40
N GLU A 453 -22.00 -22.27 -7.74
CA GLU A 453 -22.61 -23.60 -7.59
C GLU A 453 -22.97 -24.23 -8.94
N SER A 454 -23.56 -23.45 -9.85
CA SER A 454 -23.87 -23.89 -11.20
C SER A 454 -22.61 -24.27 -11.98
N ASN A 455 -21.53 -23.51 -11.83
CA ASN A 455 -20.23 -23.81 -12.42
C ASN A 455 -19.66 -25.13 -11.89
N PHE A 456 -19.77 -25.40 -10.60
CA PHE A 456 -19.33 -26.67 -10.00
C PHE A 456 -20.18 -27.85 -10.51
N ALA A 457 -21.49 -27.68 -10.62
CA ALA A 457 -22.38 -28.69 -11.20
C ALA A 457 -22.04 -28.97 -12.69
N ALA A 458 -21.60 -27.96 -13.42
CA ALA A 458 -21.14 -28.08 -14.81
C ALA A 458 -19.66 -28.55 -14.92
N HIS A 459 -18.97 -28.78 -13.81
CA HIS A 459 -17.55 -29.15 -13.74
C HIS A 459 -16.60 -28.12 -14.38
N VAL A 460 -16.96 -26.85 -14.33
CA VAL A 460 -16.18 -25.70 -14.82
C VAL A 460 -15.87 -24.76 -13.67
N PRO A 461 -14.61 -24.59 -13.29
CA PRO A 461 -13.42 -25.27 -13.83
C PRO A 461 -13.21 -26.66 -13.23
N ARG A 462 -12.39 -27.47 -13.89
CA ARG A 462 -12.02 -28.80 -13.43
C ARG A 462 -11.26 -28.82 -12.10
N ILE A 463 -10.53 -27.76 -11.81
CA ILE A 463 -9.69 -27.63 -10.61
C ILE A 463 -10.20 -26.48 -9.75
N VAL A 464 -10.42 -26.76 -8.47
CA VAL A 464 -10.88 -25.78 -7.48
C VAL A 464 -9.98 -25.82 -6.25
N VAL A 465 -9.55 -24.64 -5.80
CA VAL A 465 -8.69 -24.44 -4.63
C VAL A 465 -9.46 -23.69 -3.56
N VAL A 466 -9.66 -24.32 -2.42
CA VAL A 466 -10.38 -23.79 -1.26
C VAL A 466 -9.40 -23.59 -0.12
N GLY A 467 -9.17 -22.36 0.29
CA GLY A 467 -8.25 -22.03 1.41
C GLY A 467 -8.00 -20.53 1.50
N ASN A 468 -7.44 -20.09 2.61
CA ASN A 468 -7.11 -18.69 2.93
C ASN A 468 -8.23 -17.70 2.55
N GLN A 469 -9.45 -18.02 2.93
CA GLN A 469 -10.65 -17.26 2.56
C GLN A 469 -10.76 -15.98 3.38
N TYR A 470 -9.87 -15.04 3.11
CA TYR A 470 -9.80 -13.75 3.81
C TYR A 470 -11.12 -12.95 3.74
N SER A 471 -11.80 -13.02 2.60
CA SER A 471 -13.01 -12.24 2.33
C SER A 471 -14.32 -12.97 2.63
N LEU A 472 -14.34 -14.30 2.75
CA LEU A 472 -15.55 -15.11 2.70
C LEU A 472 -15.89 -15.86 4.00
N GLY A 473 -14.94 -16.02 4.92
CA GLY A 473 -15.12 -16.70 6.21
C GLY A 473 -15.38 -18.21 6.15
N ASP A 474 -15.34 -18.86 7.30
CA ASP A 474 -15.41 -20.33 7.45
C ASP A 474 -16.69 -20.96 6.90
N ARG A 475 -17.83 -20.26 7.00
CA ARG A 475 -19.12 -20.77 6.54
C ARG A 475 -19.13 -21.03 5.03
N MET A 476 -18.57 -20.13 4.25
CA MET A 476 -18.53 -20.28 2.80
C MET A 476 -17.52 -21.37 2.37
N ARG A 477 -16.43 -21.52 3.12
CA ARG A 477 -15.49 -22.62 2.92
C ARG A 477 -16.19 -23.99 3.06
N TYR A 478 -16.89 -24.22 4.19
CA TYR A 478 -17.61 -25.48 4.43
C TYR A 478 -18.65 -25.75 3.34
N THR A 479 -19.38 -24.72 2.92
CA THR A 479 -20.37 -24.83 1.85
C THR A 479 -19.71 -25.19 0.53
N ALA A 480 -18.59 -24.55 0.15
CA ALA A 480 -17.86 -24.83 -1.08
C ALA A 480 -17.31 -26.27 -1.11
N GLU A 481 -16.69 -26.74 -0.02
CA GLU A 481 -16.15 -28.11 0.05
C GLU A 481 -17.25 -29.16 -0.01
N THR A 482 -18.39 -28.91 0.64
CA THR A 482 -19.55 -29.81 0.62
C THR A 482 -20.14 -29.90 -0.79
N SER A 483 -20.31 -28.77 -1.46
CA SER A 483 -20.80 -28.67 -2.82
C SER A 483 -19.87 -29.39 -3.82
N LEU A 484 -18.58 -29.15 -3.75
CA LEU A 484 -17.60 -29.81 -4.63
C LEU A 484 -17.67 -31.34 -4.52
N ARG A 485 -17.77 -31.88 -3.31
CA ARG A 485 -17.93 -33.33 -3.10
C ARG A 485 -19.25 -33.86 -3.67
N ALA A 486 -20.35 -33.12 -3.50
CA ALA A 486 -21.67 -33.47 -4.03
C ALA A 486 -21.65 -33.52 -5.56
N HIS A 487 -20.87 -32.67 -6.22
CA HIS A 487 -20.70 -32.65 -7.68
C HIS A 487 -19.55 -33.54 -8.18
N GLY A 488 -19.05 -34.48 -7.37
CA GLY A 488 -18.08 -35.47 -7.80
C GLY A 488 -16.64 -35.01 -7.92
N TYR A 489 -16.30 -33.85 -7.39
CA TYR A 489 -14.89 -33.45 -7.28
C TYR A 489 -14.18 -34.27 -6.21
N THR A 490 -12.98 -34.70 -6.50
CA THR A 490 -12.13 -35.49 -5.63
C THR A 490 -11.10 -34.59 -4.96
N LEU A 491 -10.96 -34.68 -3.64
CA LEU A 491 -9.87 -34.05 -2.91
C LEU A 491 -8.56 -34.75 -3.25
N VAL A 492 -7.65 -34.05 -3.93
CA VAL A 492 -6.36 -34.62 -4.34
C VAL A 492 -5.22 -34.24 -3.41
N ARG A 493 -5.35 -33.11 -2.70
CA ARG A 493 -4.33 -32.67 -1.76
C ARG A 493 -4.87 -31.67 -0.74
N SER A 494 -4.38 -31.76 0.51
CA SER A 494 -4.53 -30.75 1.53
C SER A 494 -3.15 -30.25 1.97
N ILE A 495 -3.00 -28.95 2.14
CA ILE A 495 -1.77 -28.28 2.58
C ILE A 495 -2.17 -27.20 3.59
N GLY A 496 -1.95 -27.47 4.88
CA GLY A 496 -2.51 -26.63 5.95
C GLY A 496 -4.03 -26.57 5.82
N ASP A 497 -4.58 -25.36 5.85
CA ASP A 497 -6.02 -25.10 5.68
C ASP A 497 -6.49 -25.09 4.20
N THR A 498 -5.60 -25.37 3.24
CA THR A 498 -5.93 -25.29 1.82
C THR A 498 -6.16 -26.68 1.24
N SER A 499 -7.30 -26.85 0.55
CA SER A 499 -7.74 -28.08 -0.11
C SER A 499 -7.77 -27.88 -1.63
N ILE A 500 -7.21 -28.81 -2.39
CA ILE A 500 -7.22 -28.82 -3.86
C ILE A 500 -8.12 -29.95 -4.33
N TYR A 501 -9.18 -29.59 -5.05
CA TYR A 501 -10.18 -30.50 -5.60
C TYR A 501 -10.02 -30.58 -7.12
N VAL A 502 -10.17 -31.80 -7.67
CA VAL A 502 -10.12 -32.05 -9.12
C VAL A 502 -11.31 -32.90 -9.53
N TYR A 503 -11.96 -32.50 -10.60
CA TYR A 503 -12.94 -33.34 -11.25
C TYR A 503 -12.25 -34.21 -12.34
N TYR A 504 -12.47 -35.52 -12.28
CA TYR A 504 -12.05 -36.47 -13.28
C TYR A 504 -13.28 -36.94 -14.04
N SER A 505 -13.37 -36.65 -15.34
CA SER A 505 -14.40 -37.25 -16.18
C SER A 505 -14.27 -38.77 -16.09
N LYS A 506 -15.37 -39.45 -15.77
CA LYS A 506 -15.37 -40.91 -15.86
C LYS A 506 -15.00 -41.29 -17.29
N PRO A 507 -14.12 -42.30 -17.49
CA PRO A 507 -13.75 -42.78 -18.81
C PRO A 507 -14.96 -43.30 -19.61
#